data_02c3be8dcaf146860009a7d2fbae1491
#
_entry.id   02c3be8dcaf146860009a7d2fbae1491
#
_cell.length_a   1.000
_cell.length_b   1.000
_cell.length_c   1.000
_cell.angle_alpha   90.00
_cell.angle_beta   90.00
_cell.angle_gamma   90.00
#
_symmetry.space_group_name_H-M   'P 1'
#
loop_
_entity.id
_entity.type
_entity.pdbx_description
1 polymer ?
#
loop_
_entity_poly.entity_id
_entity_poly.type
_entity_poly.pdbx_seq_one_letter_code
_entity_poly.pdbx_strand_id
1 'polypeptide(L)'
;MKNKKGIKKRSFIFLISFLFLTTLLSIKTLKKVDTQDIRISGSELFSQNDVVKNSSLNFPIRLIFVETNLLEKELKQNLSLKNVSVNRELFPFGLKVHINSRIPIAYGERILKGEKILGFIDKDGIFINKQNVGEKN
;
A
#
# COMPACT_ATOMS: atom_id res chain seq x y z
N MET A 1 20.30 26.60 -48.55
CA MET A 1 20.63 25.39 -47.77
C MET A 1 21.11 25.73 -46.35
N LYS A 2 20.23 26.21 -45.47
CA LYS A 2 20.57 26.53 -44.06
C LYS A 2 19.44 26.01 -43.19
N ASN A 3 19.48 24.76 -42.68
CA ASN A 3 18.70 24.38 -41.49
C ASN A 3 18.95 22.95 -40.98
N LYS A 4 19.86 22.18 -41.59
CA LYS A 4 20.12 20.79 -41.11
C LYS A 4 20.91 20.72 -39.79
N LYS A 5 21.71 21.76 -39.45
CA LYS A 5 22.50 21.77 -38.20
C LYS A 5 21.65 22.04 -36.91
N GLY A 6 20.57 22.84 -37.04
CA GLY A 6 19.71 23.17 -35.89
C GLY A 6 18.83 22.02 -35.42
N ILE A 7 18.35 21.22 -36.37
CA ILE A 7 17.51 20.04 -36.06
C ILE A 7 18.33 18.97 -35.34
N LYS A 8 19.58 18.75 -35.74
CA LYS A 8 20.46 17.77 -35.06
C LYS A 8 20.77 18.17 -33.62
N LYS A 9 20.99 19.45 -33.33
CA LYS A 9 21.25 19.94 -31.98
C LYS A 9 20.01 19.80 -31.09
N ARG A 10 18.82 20.15 -31.56
CA ARG A 10 17.56 20.00 -30.82
C ARG A 10 17.26 18.52 -30.51
N SER A 11 17.39 17.65 -31.51
CA SER A 11 17.21 16.21 -31.33
C SER A 11 18.20 15.61 -30.32
N PHE A 12 19.44 16.08 -30.30
CA PHE A 12 20.46 15.64 -29.36
C PHE A 12 20.13 16.09 -27.92
N ILE A 13 19.61 17.30 -27.74
CA ILE A 13 19.17 17.81 -26.41
C ILE A 13 17.98 16.97 -25.91
N PHE A 14 17.01 16.66 -26.77
CA PHE A 14 15.88 15.79 -26.39
C PHE A 14 16.35 14.39 -25.99
N LEU A 15 17.31 13.82 -26.72
CA LEU A 15 17.87 12.50 -26.39
C LEU A 15 18.55 12.50 -25.00
N ILE A 16 19.37 13.51 -24.72
CA ILE A 16 20.05 13.65 -23.41
C ILE A 16 19.02 13.84 -22.29
N SER A 17 18.02 14.71 -22.49
CA SER A 17 16.95 14.94 -21.51
C SER A 17 16.15 13.67 -21.24
N PHE A 18 15.82 12.91 -22.27
CA PHE A 18 15.13 11.64 -22.15
C PHE A 18 15.97 10.60 -21.38
N LEU A 19 17.26 10.49 -21.74
CA LEU A 19 18.20 9.59 -21.04
C LEU A 19 18.34 9.96 -19.57
N PHE A 20 18.45 11.25 -19.27
CA PHE A 20 18.53 11.74 -17.88
C PHE A 20 17.25 11.44 -17.09
N LEU A 21 16.09 11.66 -17.70
CA LEU A 21 14.79 11.36 -17.08
C LEU A 21 14.62 9.87 -16.80
N THR A 22 14.98 9.01 -17.76
CA THR A 22 14.91 7.55 -17.58
C THR A 22 15.86 7.06 -16.49
N THR A 23 17.06 7.63 -16.40
CA THR A 23 18.03 7.29 -15.34
C THR A 23 17.51 7.67 -13.95
N LEU A 24 16.92 8.86 -13.81
CA LEU A 24 16.32 9.30 -12.54
C LEU A 24 15.16 8.41 -12.11
N LEU A 25 14.29 8.02 -13.04
CA LEU A 25 13.20 7.10 -12.76
C LEU A 25 13.70 5.72 -12.36
N SER A 26 14.72 5.20 -13.07
CA SER A 26 15.33 3.91 -12.78
C SER A 26 15.94 3.84 -11.38
N ILE A 27 16.67 4.87 -10.96
CA ILE A 27 17.26 4.92 -9.62
C ILE A 27 16.17 4.85 -8.54
N LYS A 28 15.05 5.54 -8.73
CA LYS A 28 13.94 5.53 -7.76
C LYS A 28 13.21 4.18 -7.70
N THR A 29 13.00 3.52 -8.84
CA THR A 29 12.34 2.21 -8.87
C THR A 29 13.22 1.09 -8.28
N LEU A 30 14.54 1.26 -8.31
CA LEU A 30 15.49 0.32 -7.70
C LEU A 30 15.69 0.55 -6.20
N LYS A 31 15.28 1.72 -5.67
CA LYS A 31 15.34 1.98 -4.23
C LYS A 31 14.44 1.00 -3.48
N LYS A 32 14.91 0.56 -2.32
CA LYS A 32 14.11 -0.27 -1.43
C LYS A 32 13.14 0.59 -0.62
N VAL A 33 11.92 0.09 -0.45
CA VAL A 33 10.89 0.61 0.45
C VAL A 33 11.12 0.00 1.81
N ASP A 34 11.16 0.82 2.83
CA ASP A 34 11.18 0.41 4.22
C ASP A 34 9.80 0.67 4.86
N THR A 35 9.61 0.20 6.08
CA THR A 35 8.37 0.40 6.85
C THR A 35 8.01 1.88 6.95
N GLN A 36 9.01 2.76 7.10
CA GLN A 36 8.82 4.21 7.17
C GLN A 36 8.30 4.85 5.88
N ASP A 37 8.49 4.19 4.75
CA ASP A 37 8.03 4.66 3.44
C ASP A 37 6.57 4.27 3.16
N ILE A 38 5.91 3.57 4.10
CA ILE A 38 4.48 3.22 4.01
C ILE A 38 3.65 4.37 4.58
N ARG A 39 2.75 4.92 3.78
CA ARG A 39 1.80 5.95 4.20
C ARG A 39 0.40 5.39 4.25
N ILE A 40 -0.22 5.49 5.42
CA ILE A 40 -1.59 5.03 5.65
C ILE A 40 -2.54 6.21 5.62
N SER A 41 -3.70 6.01 5.03
CA SER A 41 -4.80 6.98 4.98
C SER A 41 -6.15 6.28 5.09
N GLY A 42 -7.18 7.01 5.51
CA GLY A 42 -8.56 6.50 5.59
C GLY A 42 -8.92 5.82 6.92
N SER A 43 -7.94 5.50 7.77
CA SER A 43 -8.18 4.99 9.12
C SER A 43 -7.00 5.33 10.03
N GLU A 44 -7.30 5.81 11.22
CA GLU A 44 -6.30 6.07 12.28
C GLU A 44 -6.05 4.84 13.17
N LEU A 45 -6.82 3.77 12.96
CA LEU A 45 -6.77 2.55 13.77
C LEU A 45 -5.57 1.65 13.44
N PHE A 46 -4.98 1.81 12.26
CA PHE A 46 -3.92 0.94 11.77
C PHE A 46 -2.63 1.71 11.57
N SER A 47 -1.53 1.09 11.99
CA SER A 47 -0.18 1.59 11.87
C SER A 47 0.58 0.93 10.71
N GLN A 48 1.73 1.49 10.34
CA GLN A 48 2.65 0.90 9.37
C GLN A 48 3.06 -0.53 9.77
N ASN A 49 3.26 -0.75 11.08
CA ASN A 49 3.61 -2.07 11.61
C ASN A 49 2.49 -3.09 11.41
N ASP A 50 1.22 -2.66 11.46
CA ASP A 50 0.09 -3.56 11.20
C ASP A 50 0.06 -4.00 9.74
N VAL A 51 0.39 -3.11 8.81
CA VAL A 51 0.53 -3.47 7.39
C VAL A 51 1.64 -4.49 7.20
N VAL A 52 2.81 -4.27 7.80
CA VAL A 52 3.95 -5.19 7.70
C VAL A 52 3.63 -6.56 8.31
N LYS A 53 3.08 -6.60 9.53
CA LYS A 53 2.75 -7.85 10.24
C LYS A 53 1.68 -8.67 9.55
N ASN A 54 0.75 -8.03 8.84
CA ASN A 54 -0.38 -8.68 8.19
C ASN A 54 -0.18 -8.89 6.68
N SER A 55 1.04 -8.71 6.21
CA SER A 55 1.45 -8.97 4.82
C SER A 55 2.52 -10.07 4.76
N SER A 56 2.60 -10.75 3.62
CA SER A 56 3.69 -11.69 3.31
C SER A 56 4.98 -10.99 2.85
N LEU A 57 4.99 -9.64 2.79
CA LEU A 57 6.12 -8.87 2.31
C LEU A 57 7.23 -8.78 3.37
N ASN A 58 8.44 -9.10 2.95
CA ASN A 58 9.64 -8.92 3.78
C ASN A 58 10.29 -7.57 3.47
N PHE A 59 10.11 -6.60 4.36
CA PHE A 59 10.74 -5.28 4.26
C PHE A 59 12.19 -5.32 4.77
N PRO A 60 13.14 -4.57 4.15
CA PRO A 60 12.96 -3.65 3.03
C PRO A 60 12.88 -4.35 1.67
N ILE A 61 11.91 -3.99 0.84
CA ILE A 61 11.63 -4.57 -0.48
C ILE A 61 11.77 -3.52 -1.60
N ARG A 62 12.20 -3.92 -2.79
CA ARG A 62 12.19 -3.01 -3.94
C ARG A 62 10.77 -2.71 -4.37
N LEU A 63 10.44 -1.43 -4.60
CA LEU A 63 9.10 -0.99 -4.95
C LEU A 63 8.49 -1.73 -6.14
N ILE A 64 9.32 -2.09 -7.13
CA ILE A 64 8.89 -2.80 -8.34
C ILE A 64 8.39 -4.23 -8.05
N PHE A 65 8.89 -4.86 -6.99
CA PHE A 65 8.53 -6.23 -6.62
C PHE A 65 7.36 -6.32 -5.63
N VAL A 66 6.81 -5.19 -5.21
CA VAL A 66 5.63 -5.19 -4.35
C VAL A 66 4.40 -5.55 -5.19
N GLU A 67 3.83 -6.71 -4.96
CA GLU A 67 2.57 -7.12 -5.60
C GLU A 67 1.40 -6.47 -4.87
N THR A 68 0.96 -5.29 -5.36
CA THR A 68 -0.08 -4.50 -4.70
C THR A 68 -1.40 -5.25 -4.55
N ASN A 69 -1.81 -6.00 -5.57
CA ASN A 69 -3.06 -6.78 -5.53
C ASN A 69 -3.03 -7.91 -4.48
N LEU A 70 -1.88 -8.57 -4.33
CA LEU A 70 -1.69 -9.59 -3.30
C LEU A 70 -1.75 -8.93 -1.91
N LEU A 71 -1.02 -7.84 -1.73
CA LEU A 71 -1.00 -7.09 -0.48
C LEU A 71 -2.39 -6.58 -0.09
N GLU A 72 -3.18 -6.06 -1.04
CA GLU A 72 -4.57 -5.66 -0.81
C GLU A 72 -5.41 -6.82 -0.30
N LYS A 73 -5.30 -7.99 -0.95
CA LYS A 73 -6.04 -9.19 -0.56
C LYS A 73 -5.67 -9.66 0.84
N GLU A 74 -4.39 -9.72 1.16
CA GLU A 74 -3.88 -10.12 2.48
C GLU A 74 -4.36 -9.17 3.58
N LEU A 75 -4.16 -7.87 3.40
CA LEU A 75 -4.60 -6.87 4.37
C LEU A 75 -6.11 -6.89 4.57
N LYS A 76 -6.88 -7.01 3.49
CA LYS A 76 -8.34 -7.08 3.57
C LYS A 76 -8.81 -8.29 4.38
N GLN A 77 -8.18 -9.45 4.19
CA GLN A 77 -8.53 -10.68 4.90
C GLN A 77 -8.04 -10.67 6.35
N ASN A 78 -6.76 -10.37 6.56
CA ASN A 78 -6.13 -10.48 7.88
C ASN A 78 -6.64 -9.41 8.86
N LEU A 79 -6.93 -8.21 8.37
CA LEU A 79 -7.44 -7.10 9.17
C LEU A 79 -8.97 -6.97 9.11
N SER A 80 -9.68 -7.86 8.42
CA SER A 80 -11.14 -7.82 8.25
C SER A 80 -11.65 -6.47 7.72
N LEU A 81 -10.94 -5.87 6.76
CA LEU A 81 -11.27 -4.55 6.22
C LEU A 81 -12.47 -4.61 5.27
N LYS A 82 -13.21 -3.51 5.17
CA LYS A 82 -14.25 -3.36 4.16
C LYS A 82 -13.62 -3.25 2.78
N ASN A 83 -12.62 -2.37 2.65
CA ASN A 83 -11.82 -2.23 1.44
C ASN A 83 -10.43 -1.70 1.79
N VAL A 84 -9.47 -1.99 0.92
CA VAL A 84 -8.10 -1.47 1.00
C VAL A 84 -7.59 -1.27 -0.42
N SER A 85 -6.80 -0.24 -0.62
CA SER A 85 -6.16 0.05 -1.90
C SER A 85 -4.69 0.39 -1.65
N VAL A 86 -3.82 -0.26 -2.40
CA VAL A 86 -2.37 -0.10 -2.29
C VAL A 86 -1.80 0.44 -3.59
N ASN A 87 -1.16 1.59 -3.51
CA ASN A 87 -0.54 2.24 -4.65
C ASN A 87 0.96 2.42 -4.43
N ARG A 88 1.74 2.16 -5.49
CA ARG A 88 3.16 2.50 -5.52
C ARG A 88 3.30 3.96 -5.89
N GLU A 89 4.00 4.74 -5.07
CA GLU A 89 4.27 6.14 -5.34
C GLU A 89 5.77 6.38 -5.57
N LEU A 90 6.07 7.15 -6.61
CA LEU A 90 7.44 7.57 -6.89
C LEU A 90 7.76 8.93 -6.25
N PHE A 91 6.73 9.76 -6.06
CA PHE A 91 6.83 11.10 -5.47
C PHE A 91 5.61 11.37 -4.56
N PRO A 92 5.79 11.37 -3.22
CA PRO A 92 6.97 10.90 -2.49
C PRO A 92 7.15 9.38 -2.64
N PHE A 93 8.41 8.92 -2.58
CA PHE A 93 8.73 7.50 -2.79
C PHE A 93 8.14 6.61 -1.68
N GLY A 94 7.52 5.48 -2.04
CA GLY A 94 7.00 4.51 -1.10
C GLY A 94 5.69 3.84 -1.51
N LEU A 95 4.97 3.32 -0.52
CA LEU A 95 3.65 2.72 -0.67
C LEU A 95 2.60 3.60 -0.01
N LYS A 96 1.52 3.86 -0.71
CA LYS A 96 0.32 4.48 -0.15
C LYS A 96 -0.76 3.43 0.03
N VAL A 97 -1.16 3.21 1.28
CA VAL A 97 -2.18 2.26 1.68
C VAL A 97 -3.41 3.04 2.15
N HIS A 98 -4.49 2.98 1.39
CA HIS A 98 -5.75 3.58 1.79
C HIS A 98 -6.65 2.50 2.39
N ILE A 99 -7.01 2.65 3.65
CA ILE A 99 -7.76 1.68 4.45
C ILE A 99 -9.18 2.21 4.68
N ASN A 100 -10.18 1.40 4.31
CA ASN A 100 -11.56 1.63 4.67
C ASN A 100 -11.98 0.54 5.67
N SER A 101 -12.07 0.91 6.93
CA SER A 101 -12.42 0.01 8.02
C SER A 101 -13.92 -0.32 8.01
N ARG A 102 -14.29 -1.48 8.58
CA ARG A 102 -15.68 -1.81 8.84
C ARG A 102 -16.16 -1.08 10.09
N ILE A 103 -17.42 -0.69 10.09
CA ILE A 103 -18.07 -0.06 11.24
C ILE A 103 -18.81 -1.16 12.02
N PRO A 104 -18.45 -1.44 13.26
CA PRO A 104 -19.14 -2.42 14.08
C PRO A 104 -20.52 -1.90 14.47
N ILE A 105 -21.55 -2.77 14.43
CA ILE A 105 -22.92 -2.46 14.83
C ILE A 105 -23.40 -3.32 16.00
N ALA A 106 -22.80 -4.49 16.21
CA ALA A 106 -23.18 -5.42 17.29
C ALA A 106 -21.97 -6.19 17.80
N TYR A 107 -22.07 -6.65 19.05
CA TYR A 107 -21.13 -7.64 19.58
C TYR A 107 -21.46 -9.01 18.99
N GLY A 108 -20.41 -9.79 18.73
CA GLY A 108 -20.54 -11.15 18.20
C GLY A 108 -19.54 -12.11 18.85
N GLU A 109 -19.90 -13.37 18.83
CA GLU A 109 -19.07 -14.48 19.27
C GLU A 109 -18.90 -15.45 18.13
N ARG A 110 -17.68 -15.89 17.88
CA ARG A 110 -17.36 -16.91 16.87
C ARG A 110 -16.61 -18.05 17.50
N ILE A 111 -17.03 -19.27 17.21
CA ILE A 111 -16.30 -20.48 17.61
C ILE A 111 -15.35 -20.88 16.48
N LEU A 112 -14.05 -20.89 16.75
CA LEU A 112 -13.03 -21.34 15.82
C LEU A 112 -12.15 -22.38 16.51
N LYS A 113 -12.08 -23.58 15.95
CA LYS A 113 -11.31 -24.71 16.51
C LYS A 113 -11.64 -25.03 17.98
N GLY A 114 -12.89 -24.81 18.42
CA GLY A 114 -13.32 -25.04 19.79
C GLY A 114 -13.08 -23.86 20.75
N GLU A 115 -12.40 -22.82 20.32
CA GLU A 115 -12.17 -21.61 21.10
C GLU A 115 -13.22 -20.54 20.76
N LYS A 116 -13.70 -19.86 21.81
CA LYS A 116 -14.61 -18.71 21.67
C LYS A 116 -13.81 -17.44 21.42
N ILE A 117 -14.04 -16.81 20.27
CA ILE A 117 -13.43 -15.54 19.90
C ILE A 117 -14.52 -14.48 19.99
N LEU A 118 -14.30 -13.47 20.85
CA LEU A 118 -15.16 -12.30 20.94
C LEU A 118 -14.76 -11.25 19.91
N GLY A 119 -15.74 -10.62 19.32
CA GLY A 119 -15.54 -9.59 18.31
C GLY A 119 -16.80 -8.78 18.05
N PHE A 120 -16.89 -8.24 16.87
CA PHE A 120 -18.01 -7.41 16.44
C PHE A 120 -18.53 -7.89 15.09
N ILE A 121 -19.75 -7.52 14.78
CA ILE A 121 -20.38 -7.79 13.50
C ILE A 121 -20.73 -6.44 12.86
N ASP A 122 -20.42 -6.30 11.58
CA ASP A 122 -20.84 -5.14 10.78
C ASP A 122 -22.24 -5.32 10.21
N LYS A 123 -22.74 -4.27 9.54
CA LYS A 123 -24.07 -4.30 8.88
C LYS A 123 -24.19 -5.36 7.78
N ASP A 124 -23.10 -5.86 7.26
CA ASP A 124 -23.05 -6.87 6.20
C ASP A 124 -22.94 -8.29 6.78
N GLY A 125 -23.00 -8.44 8.13
CA GLY A 125 -22.89 -9.72 8.84
C GLY A 125 -21.45 -10.24 8.93
N ILE A 126 -20.47 -9.43 8.64
CA ILE A 126 -19.05 -9.84 8.68
C ILE A 126 -18.50 -9.67 10.10
N PHE A 127 -17.87 -10.77 10.58
CA PHE A 127 -17.21 -10.77 11.89
C PHE A 127 -15.90 -9.99 11.85
N ILE A 128 -15.73 -9.06 12.77
CA ILE A 128 -14.53 -8.25 12.97
C ILE A 128 -13.90 -8.69 14.29
N ASN A 129 -12.66 -9.14 14.25
CA ASN A 129 -11.94 -9.48 15.48
C ASN A 129 -11.78 -8.23 16.36
N LYS A 130 -11.95 -8.37 17.68
CA LYS A 130 -11.81 -7.29 18.66
C LYS A 130 -10.46 -6.54 18.53
N GLN A 131 -9.39 -7.26 18.18
CA GLN A 131 -8.07 -6.67 17.96
C GLN A 131 -8.00 -5.70 16.77
N ASN A 132 -8.92 -5.81 15.81
CA ASN A 132 -8.98 -4.98 14.60
C ASN A 132 -9.96 -3.80 14.73
N VAL A 133 -10.59 -3.67 15.89
CA VAL A 133 -11.40 -2.51 16.26
C VAL A 133 -10.60 -1.76 17.33
N GLY A 134 -9.98 -0.65 16.94
CA GLY A 134 -9.25 0.17 17.91
C GLY A 134 -10.15 0.56 19.06
N GLU A 135 -9.66 0.40 20.29
CA GLU A 135 -10.31 0.96 21.46
C GLU A 135 -10.34 2.49 21.28
N LYS A 136 -11.49 3.01 20.88
CA LYS A 136 -11.77 4.42 21.15
C LYS A 136 -12.08 4.50 22.64
N ASN A 137 -11.06 4.90 23.42
CA ASN A 137 -11.32 5.52 24.72
C ASN A 137 -12.08 6.82 24.53
#